data_dd3d2c4f6f2fd0bc495585b6036b74d6
#
_entry.id   dd3d2c4f6f2fd0bc495585b6036b74d6
#
_cell.length_a   1.000
_cell.length_b   1.000
_cell.length_c   1.000
_cell.angle_alpha   90.00
_cell.angle_beta   90.00
_cell.angle_gamma   90.00
#
_symmetry.space_group_name_H-M   'P 1'
#
loop_
_entity.id
_entity.type
_entity.pdbx_description
1 polymer ?
#
loop_
_entity_poly.entity_id
_entity_poly.type
_entity_poly.pdbx_seq_one_letter_code
_entity_poly.pdbx_strand_id
1 'polypeptide(L)'
;MTVVTVTGVRGSVPGEVGAKMVVGADGRILGTVGGGKVESKAVEVAAEMLSGGTRCVLATWNLQRDVGMTCGGEMSFLFERVAGRPEWHVVIFGAGHVAQAVVHVLANMACRIDVVDERAEWLGQLPAGRNISSHLVARFEDGVRLVRDGSMVVCMTKGHSTDRPVLREVFLGGLGVSFVGAIGSAAKRAVLLRELQEDGVGEEILQCLVC
;
A
#
# COMPACT_ATOMS: atom_id res chain seq x y z
N MET A 1 -1.90 2.43 10.96
CA MET A 1 -2.26 2.95 12.30
C MET A 1 -3.48 2.22 12.83
N THR A 2 -3.61 2.17 14.15
CA THR A 2 -4.79 1.63 14.83
C THR A 2 -5.51 2.78 15.57
N VAL A 3 -6.81 2.90 15.35
CA VAL A 3 -7.68 3.80 16.12
C VAL A 3 -8.31 3.00 17.25
N VAL A 4 -8.21 3.52 18.47
CA VAL A 4 -8.82 2.95 19.66
C VAL A 4 -9.92 3.89 20.12
N THR A 5 -11.14 3.39 20.26
CA THR A 5 -12.30 4.15 20.71
C THR A 5 -12.88 3.52 21.97
N VAL A 6 -13.13 4.31 23.01
CA VAL A 6 -13.90 3.88 24.18
C VAL A 6 -15.38 3.77 23.78
N THR A 7 -15.94 2.57 23.83
CA THR A 7 -17.33 2.29 23.41
C THR A 7 -18.30 2.11 24.58
N GLY A 8 -17.76 1.87 25.77
CA GLY A 8 -18.57 1.73 26.97
C GLY A 8 -17.74 1.90 28.25
N VAL A 9 -18.37 2.40 29.29
CA VAL A 9 -17.76 2.55 30.62
C VAL A 9 -18.76 2.17 31.72
N ARG A 10 -18.26 1.58 32.80
CA ARG A 10 -19.06 1.22 33.97
C ARG A 10 -18.25 1.40 35.25
N GLY A 11 -18.83 2.06 36.25
CA GLY A 11 -18.17 2.32 37.53
C GLY A 11 -17.12 3.44 37.41
N SER A 12 -16.14 3.43 38.33
CA SER A 12 -15.09 4.44 38.38
C SER A 12 -14.00 4.14 37.35
N VAL A 13 -13.88 4.97 36.29
CA VAL A 13 -12.96 4.82 35.18
C VAL A 13 -12.27 6.14 34.83
N PRO A 14 -11.06 6.11 34.23
CA PRO A 14 -10.30 7.32 33.88
C PRO A 14 -10.69 7.97 32.57
N GLY A 15 -11.53 7.32 31.76
CA GLY A 15 -11.94 7.79 30.42
C GLY A 15 -13.44 7.86 30.25
N GLU A 16 -13.90 8.40 29.12
CA GLU A 16 -15.31 8.55 28.78
C GLU A 16 -15.64 7.89 27.46
N VAL A 17 -16.91 7.53 27.21
CA VAL A 17 -17.37 6.98 25.95
C VAL A 17 -17.13 8.00 24.83
N GLY A 18 -16.58 7.52 23.72
CA GLY A 18 -16.20 8.35 22.58
C GLY A 18 -14.77 8.86 22.61
N ALA A 19 -14.05 8.77 23.75
CA ALA A 19 -12.63 9.08 23.79
C ALA A 19 -11.85 8.22 22.80
N LYS A 20 -10.88 8.84 22.11
CA LYS A 20 -10.11 8.19 21.03
C LYS A 20 -8.62 8.36 21.20
N MET A 21 -7.90 7.32 20.80
CA MET A 21 -6.46 7.32 20.70
C MET A 21 -6.06 6.70 19.34
N VAL A 22 -5.04 7.25 18.71
CA VAL A 22 -4.45 6.70 17.48
C VAL A 22 -3.04 6.24 17.76
N VAL A 23 -2.75 4.99 17.43
CA VAL A 23 -1.42 4.37 17.57
C VAL A 23 -0.82 4.16 16.19
N GLY A 24 0.33 4.79 15.92
CA GLY A 24 1.10 4.63 14.69
C GLY A 24 1.96 3.37 14.70
N ALA A 25 2.43 2.95 13.51
CA ALA A 25 3.37 1.83 13.39
C ALA A 25 4.75 2.13 14.01
N ASP A 26 5.08 3.40 14.16
CA ASP A 26 6.28 3.93 14.82
C ASP A 26 6.12 4.09 16.35
N GLY A 27 5.01 3.61 16.91
CA GLY A 27 4.67 3.74 18.32
C GLY A 27 4.16 5.13 18.72
N ARG A 28 4.01 6.05 17.77
CA ARG A 28 3.51 7.40 18.04
C ARG A 28 2.02 7.37 18.43
N ILE A 29 1.66 8.09 19.49
CA ILE A 29 0.31 8.16 20.03
C ILE A 29 -0.25 9.57 19.84
N LEU A 30 -1.52 9.67 19.41
CA LEU A 30 -2.31 10.89 19.35
C LEU A 30 -3.64 10.67 20.09
N GLY A 31 -4.04 11.61 20.94
CA GLY A 31 -5.23 11.48 21.75
C GLY A 31 -5.01 10.60 23.00
N THR A 32 -6.09 10.27 23.70
CA THR A 32 -6.04 9.46 24.93
C THR A 32 -7.36 8.70 25.13
N VAL A 33 -7.28 7.55 25.79
CA VAL A 33 -8.44 6.74 26.22
C VAL A 33 -8.56 6.66 27.75
N GLY A 34 -7.85 7.56 28.49
CA GLY A 34 -7.92 7.65 29.94
C GLY A 34 -6.56 7.64 30.63
N GLY A 35 -5.46 7.51 29.89
CA GLY A 35 -4.11 7.58 30.43
C GLY A 35 -3.66 6.38 31.26
N GLY A 36 -2.41 6.44 31.73
CA GLY A 36 -1.84 5.44 32.62
C GLY A 36 -1.81 4.02 32.09
N LYS A 37 -2.03 3.03 32.95
CA LYS A 37 -1.92 1.61 32.61
C LYS A 37 -2.93 1.15 31.54
N VAL A 38 -4.13 1.74 31.50
CA VAL A 38 -5.12 1.36 30.48
C VAL A 38 -4.66 1.75 29.09
N GLU A 39 -4.00 2.90 28.97
CA GLU A 39 -3.43 3.38 27.72
C GLU A 39 -2.25 2.52 27.27
N SER A 40 -1.34 2.16 28.20
CA SER A 40 -0.23 1.24 27.89
C SER A 40 -0.72 -0.08 27.34
N LYS A 41 -1.74 -0.69 27.98
CA LYS A 41 -2.35 -1.94 27.47
C LYS A 41 -3.03 -1.77 26.12
N ALA A 42 -3.69 -0.63 25.91
CA ALA A 42 -4.32 -0.35 24.61
C ALA A 42 -3.27 -0.17 23.48
N VAL A 43 -2.10 0.39 23.78
CA VAL A 43 -0.97 0.48 22.84
C VAL A 43 -0.43 -0.90 22.50
N GLU A 44 -0.28 -1.81 23.46
CA GLU A 44 0.17 -3.19 23.22
C GLU A 44 -0.76 -3.91 22.25
N VAL A 45 -2.08 -3.90 22.51
CA VAL A 45 -3.08 -4.51 21.63
C VAL A 45 -3.06 -3.87 20.23
N ALA A 46 -2.94 -2.55 20.16
CA ALA A 46 -2.88 -1.84 18.88
C ALA A 46 -1.62 -2.20 18.07
N ALA A 47 -0.49 -2.38 18.74
CA ALA A 47 0.77 -2.80 18.09
C ALA A 47 0.70 -4.25 17.57
N GLU A 48 0.11 -5.17 18.35
CA GLU A 48 -0.15 -6.55 17.91
C GLU A 48 -1.04 -6.60 16.67
N MET A 49 -2.09 -5.77 16.60
CA MET A 49 -2.94 -5.68 15.42
C MET A 49 -2.20 -5.18 14.18
N LEU A 50 -1.26 -4.25 14.35
CA LEU A 50 -0.48 -3.71 13.23
C LEU A 50 0.43 -4.78 12.60
N SER A 51 1.01 -5.67 13.41
CA SER A 51 1.86 -6.77 12.97
C SER A 51 1.07 -8.01 12.52
N GLY A 52 -0.02 -8.34 13.23
CA GLY A 52 -0.79 -9.57 13.02
C GLY A 52 -1.85 -9.52 11.91
N GLY A 53 -2.10 -8.37 11.27
CA GLY A 53 -3.06 -8.24 10.18
C GLY A 53 -4.53 -8.17 10.60
N THR A 54 -4.87 -8.28 11.87
CA THR A 54 -6.25 -8.18 12.38
C THR A 54 -6.83 -6.79 12.10
N ARG A 55 -8.03 -6.72 11.54
CA ARG A 55 -8.66 -5.45 11.13
C ARG A 55 -9.45 -4.77 12.25
N CYS A 56 -10.10 -5.56 13.10
CA CYS A 56 -10.97 -5.03 14.15
C CYS A 56 -10.96 -5.95 15.38
N VAL A 57 -10.91 -5.36 16.57
CA VAL A 57 -10.99 -6.07 17.85
C VAL A 57 -11.93 -5.29 18.78
N LEU A 58 -12.85 -6.00 19.42
CA LEU A 58 -13.61 -5.50 20.57
C LEU A 58 -13.04 -6.12 21.83
N ALA A 59 -12.75 -5.30 22.83
CA ALA A 59 -12.23 -5.74 24.11
C ALA A 59 -12.97 -5.04 25.25
N THR A 60 -13.24 -5.78 26.33
CA THR A 60 -13.78 -5.23 27.57
C THR A 60 -12.85 -5.61 28.71
N TRP A 61 -12.37 -4.64 29.46
CA TRP A 61 -11.43 -4.85 30.53
C TRP A 61 -11.98 -4.36 31.86
N ASN A 62 -11.91 -5.21 32.89
CA ASN A 62 -11.99 -4.78 34.27
C ASN A 62 -10.66 -4.15 34.65
N LEU A 63 -10.67 -2.88 35.06
CA LEU A 63 -9.44 -2.10 35.27
C LEU A 63 -8.56 -2.64 36.40
N GLN A 64 -9.16 -3.24 37.43
CA GLN A 64 -8.39 -3.82 38.52
C GLN A 64 -7.80 -5.18 38.14
N ARG A 65 -8.62 -6.09 37.62
CA ARG A 65 -8.22 -7.47 37.32
C ARG A 65 -7.33 -7.56 36.10
N ASP A 66 -7.72 -6.87 35.00
CA ASP A 66 -7.13 -7.07 33.68
C ASP A 66 -6.03 -6.05 33.34
N VAL A 67 -5.99 -4.92 34.08
CA VAL A 67 -5.04 -3.81 33.84
C VAL A 67 -4.15 -3.53 35.07
N GLY A 68 -4.54 -4.03 36.28
CA GLY A 68 -3.80 -3.81 37.51
C GLY A 68 -3.87 -2.36 38.00
N MET A 69 -5.02 -1.71 37.82
CA MET A 69 -5.30 -0.37 38.36
C MET A 69 -6.02 -0.48 39.71
N THR A 70 -6.02 0.59 40.49
CA THR A 70 -6.78 0.69 41.72
C THR A 70 -8.27 0.95 41.48
N CYS A 71 -8.63 1.50 40.32
CA CYS A 71 -10.01 1.71 39.91
C CYS A 71 -10.69 0.39 39.58
N GLY A 72 -11.84 0.10 40.19
CA GLY A 72 -12.60 -1.15 40.01
C GLY A 72 -13.61 -1.11 38.85
N GLY A 73 -13.56 -0.11 37.98
CA GLY A 73 -14.48 0.05 36.87
C GLY A 73 -14.17 -0.87 35.70
N GLU A 74 -15.04 -0.82 34.68
CA GLU A 74 -14.93 -1.58 33.45
C GLU A 74 -15.00 -0.64 32.26
N MET A 75 -14.14 -0.88 31.25
CA MET A 75 -14.11 -0.12 30.02
C MET A 75 -14.14 -1.06 28.80
N SER A 76 -14.95 -0.70 27.82
CA SER A 76 -15.03 -1.38 26.52
C SER A 76 -14.40 -0.55 25.45
N PHE A 77 -13.66 -1.21 24.55
CA PHE A 77 -12.89 -0.59 23.50
C PHE A 77 -13.18 -1.24 22.15
N LEU A 78 -13.22 -0.41 21.12
CA LEU A 78 -13.12 -0.80 19.72
C LEU A 78 -11.74 -0.41 19.21
N PHE A 79 -11.00 -1.39 18.74
CA PHE A 79 -9.74 -1.21 18.03
C PHE A 79 -9.98 -1.42 16.55
N GLU A 80 -9.63 -0.43 15.74
CA GLU A 80 -9.80 -0.47 14.29
C GLU A 80 -8.46 -0.20 13.61
N ARG A 81 -7.97 -1.18 12.85
CA ARG A 81 -6.80 -0.96 12.00
C ARG A 81 -7.20 -0.15 10.77
N VAL A 82 -6.75 1.10 10.73
CA VAL A 82 -6.91 1.95 9.55
C VAL A 82 -5.70 1.75 8.64
N ALA A 83 -5.92 1.17 7.48
CA ALA A 83 -4.88 1.02 6.48
C ALA A 83 -4.46 2.41 5.98
N GLY A 84 -3.21 2.78 6.22
CA GLY A 84 -2.67 4.08 5.83
C GLY A 84 -2.31 4.19 4.36
N ARG A 85 -2.40 3.09 3.58
CA ARG A 85 -2.09 3.03 2.15
C ARG A 85 -3.10 2.16 1.44
N PRO A 86 -3.50 2.49 0.19
CA PRO A 86 -4.28 1.59 -0.64
C PRO A 86 -3.58 0.23 -0.74
N GLU A 87 -4.34 -0.85 -0.74
CA GLU A 87 -3.80 -2.22 -0.84
C GLU A 87 -3.08 -2.43 -2.18
N TRP A 88 -3.53 -1.72 -3.23
CA TRP A 88 -2.96 -1.80 -4.57
C TRP A 88 -2.04 -0.61 -4.86
N HIS A 89 -0.87 -0.93 -5.41
CA HIS A 89 0.04 0.05 -5.98
C HIS A 89 0.32 -0.33 -7.42
N VAL A 90 -0.09 0.52 -8.35
CA VAL A 90 0.07 0.31 -9.79
C VAL A 90 1.09 1.30 -10.32
N VAL A 91 2.16 0.81 -10.93
CA VAL A 91 3.17 1.62 -11.62
C VAL A 91 3.01 1.39 -13.12
N ILE A 92 2.66 2.44 -13.84
CA ILE A 92 2.42 2.41 -15.28
C ILE A 92 3.57 3.13 -15.98
N PHE A 93 4.26 2.43 -16.84
CA PHE A 93 5.28 2.97 -17.72
C PHE A 93 4.68 3.28 -19.08
N GLY A 94 4.61 4.57 -19.42
CA GLY A 94 3.94 5.13 -20.58
C GLY A 94 2.60 5.80 -20.22
N ALA A 95 2.41 7.04 -20.69
CA ALA A 95 1.21 7.85 -20.46
C ALA A 95 0.37 8.04 -21.76
N GLY A 96 0.50 7.15 -22.74
CA GLY A 96 -0.25 7.20 -23.99
C GLY A 96 -1.76 6.94 -23.83
N HIS A 97 -2.52 6.97 -24.90
CA HIS A 97 -3.98 6.85 -24.88
C HIS A 97 -4.51 5.66 -24.09
N VAL A 98 -3.87 4.48 -24.23
CA VAL A 98 -4.31 3.27 -23.49
C VAL A 98 -4.06 3.45 -22.00
N ALA A 99 -2.88 3.96 -21.62
CA ALA A 99 -2.56 4.24 -20.23
C ALA A 99 -3.53 5.25 -19.60
N GLN A 100 -3.87 6.32 -20.33
CA GLN A 100 -4.86 7.31 -19.89
C GLN A 100 -6.22 6.66 -19.63
N ALA A 101 -6.72 5.81 -20.53
CA ALA A 101 -7.98 5.09 -20.33
C ALA A 101 -7.93 4.19 -19.10
N VAL A 102 -6.83 3.45 -18.89
CA VAL A 102 -6.63 2.62 -17.71
C VAL A 102 -6.58 3.45 -16.44
N VAL A 103 -5.85 4.57 -16.44
CA VAL A 103 -5.77 5.48 -15.30
C VAL A 103 -7.15 6.06 -14.95
N HIS A 104 -7.97 6.41 -15.92
CA HIS A 104 -9.35 6.86 -15.67
C HIS A 104 -10.21 5.82 -14.94
N VAL A 105 -10.05 4.54 -15.28
CA VAL A 105 -10.74 3.45 -14.57
C VAL A 105 -10.20 3.29 -13.16
N LEU A 106 -8.88 3.21 -13.01
CA LEU A 106 -8.20 3.00 -11.74
C LEU A 106 -8.36 4.20 -10.78
N ALA A 107 -8.56 5.42 -11.29
CA ALA A 107 -8.74 6.63 -10.48
C ALA A 107 -9.90 6.51 -9.48
N ASN A 108 -10.90 5.69 -9.79
CA ASN A 108 -12.07 5.45 -8.94
C ASN A 108 -11.91 4.25 -7.99
N MET A 109 -10.73 3.61 -7.98
CA MET A 109 -10.45 2.45 -7.15
C MET A 109 -9.58 2.83 -5.94
N ALA A 110 -9.61 2.00 -4.90
CA ALA A 110 -8.76 2.15 -3.72
C ALA A 110 -7.32 1.68 -4.03
N CYS A 111 -6.64 2.36 -4.94
CA CYS A 111 -5.27 2.08 -5.35
C CYS A 111 -4.45 3.39 -5.46
N ARG A 112 -3.14 3.27 -5.34
CA ARG A 112 -2.19 4.31 -5.70
C ARG A 112 -1.68 4.04 -7.12
N ILE A 113 -1.60 5.08 -7.93
CA ILE A 113 -1.17 5.02 -9.33
C ILE A 113 0.01 5.97 -9.50
N ASP A 114 1.16 5.42 -9.88
CA ASP A 114 2.32 6.18 -10.30
C ASP A 114 2.49 5.97 -11.81
N VAL A 115 2.42 7.05 -12.61
CA VAL A 115 2.56 7.01 -14.07
C VAL A 115 3.87 7.65 -14.46
N VAL A 116 4.68 6.93 -15.24
CA VAL A 116 6.03 7.32 -15.67
C VAL A 116 6.03 7.52 -17.19
N ASP A 117 6.48 8.67 -17.66
CA ASP A 117 6.72 8.91 -19.10
C ASP A 117 7.89 9.89 -19.30
N GLU A 118 8.53 9.81 -20.48
CA GLU A 118 9.61 10.72 -20.90
C GLU A 118 9.06 12.03 -21.49
N ARG A 119 7.75 12.13 -21.71
CA ARG A 119 7.09 13.24 -22.38
C ARG A 119 6.11 13.95 -21.45
N ALA A 120 6.44 15.20 -21.10
CA ALA A 120 5.63 16.00 -20.19
C ALA A 120 4.20 16.25 -20.71
N GLU A 121 4.04 16.42 -22.01
CA GLU A 121 2.75 16.68 -22.65
C GLU A 121 1.73 15.53 -22.46
N TRP A 122 2.21 14.27 -22.39
CA TRP A 122 1.34 13.12 -22.13
C TRP A 122 0.99 12.98 -20.66
N LEU A 123 1.93 13.27 -19.78
CA LEU A 123 1.68 13.30 -18.34
C LEU A 123 0.68 14.40 -17.97
N GLY A 124 0.72 15.54 -18.66
CA GLY A 124 -0.21 16.65 -18.45
C GLY A 124 -1.67 16.36 -18.86
N GLN A 125 -1.92 15.27 -19.60
CA GLN A 125 -3.26 14.83 -20.01
C GLN A 125 -3.88 13.81 -19.03
N LEU A 126 -3.16 13.38 -18.02
CA LEU A 126 -3.68 12.46 -17.01
C LEU A 126 -4.77 13.13 -16.16
N PRO A 127 -5.79 12.37 -15.72
CA PRO A 127 -6.82 12.93 -14.84
C PRO A 127 -6.21 13.37 -13.50
N ALA A 128 -6.72 14.46 -12.95
CA ALA A 128 -6.38 14.88 -11.60
C ALA A 128 -7.01 13.93 -10.58
N GLY A 129 -6.21 13.44 -9.62
CA GLY A 129 -6.69 12.54 -8.57
C GLY A 129 -5.70 12.46 -7.41
N ARG A 130 -6.21 12.32 -6.18
CA ARG A 130 -5.37 12.22 -4.97
C ARG A 130 -4.52 10.95 -4.93
N ASN A 131 -4.92 9.93 -5.67
CA ASN A 131 -4.27 8.63 -5.78
C ASN A 131 -3.41 8.51 -7.06
N ILE A 132 -3.29 9.55 -7.87
CA ILE A 132 -2.51 9.58 -9.11
C ILE A 132 -1.30 10.50 -8.92
N SER A 133 -0.13 10.01 -9.27
CA SER A 133 1.11 10.76 -9.33
C SER A 133 1.76 10.58 -10.70
N SER A 134 2.17 11.67 -11.34
CA SER A 134 2.88 11.66 -12.62
C SER A 134 4.37 11.92 -12.42
N HIS A 135 5.21 11.18 -13.14
CA HIS A 135 6.66 11.23 -13.01
C HIS A 135 7.30 11.40 -14.38
N LEU A 136 7.85 12.59 -14.63
CA LEU A 136 8.69 12.84 -15.79
C LEU A 136 10.09 12.28 -15.55
N VAL A 137 10.58 11.45 -16.46
CA VAL A 137 11.90 10.81 -16.38
C VAL A 137 12.67 11.03 -17.66
N ALA A 138 14.00 10.92 -17.62
CA ALA A 138 14.83 10.96 -18.82
C ALA A 138 14.75 9.63 -19.60
N ARG A 139 14.67 8.51 -18.87
CA ARG A 139 14.55 7.15 -19.40
C ARG A 139 13.52 6.39 -18.59
N PHE A 140 12.72 5.53 -19.21
CA PHE A 140 11.65 4.80 -18.51
C PHE A 140 12.17 3.98 -17.32
N GLU A 141 13.32 3.33 -17.44
CA GLU A 141 13.93 2.53 -16.38
C GLU A 141 14.27 3.34 -15.12
N ASP A 142 14.47 4.66 -15.22
CA ASP A 142 14.68 5.54 -14.06
C ASP A 142 13.46 5.56 -13.13
N GLY A 143 12.29 5.23 -13.66
CA GLY A 143 11.04 5.12 -12.89
C GLY A 143 10.91 3.83 -12.09
N VAL A 144 11.77 2.83 -12.29
CA VAL A 144 11.70 1.54 -11.56
C VAL A 144 11.90 1.73 -10.05
N ARG A 145 12.58 2.79 -9.62
CA ARG A 145 12.70 3.18 -8.20
C ARG A 145 11.35 3.39 -7.48
N LEU A 146 10.25 3.59 -8.22
CA LEU A 146 8.90 3.73 -7.66
C LEU A 146 8.27 2.37 -7.36
N VAL A 147 8.77 1.30 -7.99
CA VAL A 147 8.30 -0.07 -7.78
C VAL A 147 8.75 -0.56 -6.40
N ARG A 148 7.88 -1.26 -5.71
CA ARG A 148 8.13 -1.85 -4.39
C ARG A 148 7.46 -3.22 -4.30
N ASP A 149 7.74 -3.95 -3.26
CA ASP A 149 7.06 -5.22 -2.99
C ASP A 149 5.54 -5.06 -3.00
N GLY A 150 4.87 -5.99 -3.66
CA GLY A 150 3.43 -5.97 -3.87
C GLY A 150 2.94 -5.01 -4.98
N SER A 151 3.83 -4.27 -5.65
CA SER A 151 3.42 -3.42 -6.78
C SER A 151 2.94 -4.25 -7.98
N MET A 152 2.01 -3.67 -8.73
CA MET A 152 1.63 -4.10 -10.07
C MET A 152 2.35 -3.21 -11.08
N VAL A 153 3.12 -3.80 -11.98
CA VAL A 153 3.88 -3.08 -13.00
C VAL A 153 3.26 -3.32 -14.37
N VAL A 154 2.99 -2.24 -15.11
CA VAL A 154 2.41 -2.33 -16.44
C VAL A 154 3.19 -1.45 -17.42
N CYS A 155 3.78 -2.06 -18.43
CA CYS A 155 4.46 -1.37 -19.53
C CYS A 155 3.50 -1.10 -20.68
N MET A 156 3.22 0.18 -20.92
CA MET A 156 2.36 0.70 -21.98
C MET A 156 3.12 1.72 -22.83
N THR A 157 4.42 1.47 -23.05
CA THR A 157 5.31 2.37 -23.79
C THR A 157 5.16 2.23 -25.29
N LYS A 158 6.04 2.88 -26.06
CA LYS A 158 6.01 2.86 -27.54
C LYS A 158 6.31 1.48 -28.17
N GLY A 159 7.03 0.62 -27.43
CA GLY A 159 7.44 -0.67 -28.01
C GLY A 159 8.41 -1.47 -27.12
N HIS A 160 8.85 -2.61 -27.65
CA HIS A 160 9.69 -3.54 -26.90
C HIS A 160 11.03 -2.92 -26.47
N SER A 161 11.62 -2.03 -27.27
CA SER A 161 12.89 -1.36 -26.97
C SER A 161 12.84 -0.45 -25.74
N THR A 162 11.64 0.04 -25.40
CA THR A 162 11.39 0.85 -24.19
C THR A 162 10.83 0.03 -23.05
N ASP A 163 10.13 -1.07 -23.32
CA ASP A 163 9.62 -1.96 -22.29
C ASP A 163 10.74 -2.85 -21.69
N ARG A 164 11.66 -3.36 -22.53
CA ARG A 164 12.73 -4.28 -22.10
C ARG A 164 13.60 -3.73 -20.97
N PRO A 165 14.14 -2.49 -21.04
CA PRO A 165 14.95 -1.95 -19.94
C PRO A 165 14.18 -1.88 -18.62
N VAL A 166 12.90 -1.48 -18.64
CA VAL A 166 12.05 -1.43 -17.47
C VAL A 166 11.84 -2.83 -16.89
N LEU A 167 11.44 -3.79 -17.72
CA LEU A 167 11.17 -5.16 -17.30
C LEU A 167 12.43 -5.84 -16.75
N ARG A 168 13.58 -5.60 -17.40
CA ARG A 168 14.87 -6.09 -16.94
C ARG A 168 15.19 -5.61 -15.51
N GLU A 169 15.10 -4.30 -15.27
CA GLU A 169 15.38 -3.72 -13.95
C GLU A 169 14.37 -4.21 -12.88
N VAL A 170 13.08 -4.37 -13.24
CA VAL A 170 12.05 -4.91 -12.33
C VAL A 170 12.38 -6.36 -11.95
N PHE A 171 12.71 -7.21 -12.91
CA PHE A 171 12.96 -8.63 -12.65
C PHE A 171 14.30 -8.88 -11.95
N LEU A 172 15.35 -8.15 -12.32
CA LEU A 172 16.67 -8.29 -11.68
C LEU A 172 16.75 -7.59 -10.32
N GLY A 173 15.88 -6.62 -10.06
CA GLY A 173 15.83 -5.90 -8.79
C GLY A 173 15.37 -6.74 -7.58
N GLY A 174 14.91 -7.97 -7.79
CA GLY A 174 14.52 -8.90 -6.72
C GLY A 174 13.30 -8.47 -5.92
N LEU A 175 12.49 -7.54 -6.46
CA LEU A 175 11.27 -7.05 -5.81
C LEU A 175 10.15 -8.09 -5.96
N GLY A 176 9.44 -8.35 -4.88
CA GLY A 176 8.25 -9.20 -4.85
C GLY A 176 7.02 -8.51 -5.46
N VAL A 177 7.06 -8.21 -6.79
CA VAL A 177 5.92 -7.60 -7.49
C VAL A 177 4.76 -8.57 -7.62
N SER A 178 3.52 -8.08 -7.47
CA SER A 178 2.32 -8.92 -7.54
C SER A 178 1.81 -9.15 -8.96
N PHE A 179 2.21 -8.30 -9.90
CA PHE A 179 1.85 -8.41 -11.32
C PHE A 179 2.88 -7.69 -12.20
N VAL A 180 3.23 -8.28 -13.33
CA VAL A 180 4.01 -7.63 -14.39
C VAL A 180 3.35 -7.88 -15.73
N GLY A 181 3.01 -6.80 -16.42
CA GLY A 181 2.38 -6.87 -17.74
C GLY A 181 2.99 -5.88 -18.72
N ALA A 182 2.95 -6.23 -20.02
CA ALA A 182 3.31 -5.34 -21.10
C ALA A 182 2.26 -5.41 -22.21
N ILE A 183 1.85 -4.27 -22.74
CA ILE A 183 0.95 -4.27 -23.90
C ILE A 183 1.70 -4.78 -25.12
N GLY A 184 1.19 -5.83 -25.74
CA GLY A 184 1.82 -6.38 -26.93
C GLY A 184 1.07 -7.58 -27.52
N SER A 185 1.53 -7.98 -28.68
CA SER A 185 1.11 -9.23 -29.31
C SER A 185 1.92 -10.42 -28.79
N ALA A 186 1.45 -11.64 -29.04
CA ALA A 186 2.21 -12.85 -28.74
C ALA A 186 3.63 -12.85 -29.35
N ALA A 187 3.79 -12.24 -30.52
CA ALA A 187 5.10 -12.09 -31.16
C ALA A 187 6.02 -11.15 -30.35
N LYS A 188 5.51 -10.01 -29.87
CA LYS A 188 6.26 -9.10 -28.99
C LYS A 188 6.66 -9.79 -27.69
N ARG A 189 5.73 -10.55 -27.09
CA ARG A 189 6.01 -11.34 -25.90
C ARG A 189 7.17 -12.32 -26.11
N ALA A 190 7.15 -13.07 -27.21
CA ALA A 190 8.21 -14.03 -27.51
C ALA A 190 9.60 -13.37 -27.65
N VAL A 191 9.66 -12.18 -28.26
CA VAL A 191 10.89 -11.40 -28.38
C VAL A 191 11.35 -10.93 -27.00
N LEU A 192 10.45 -10.34 -26.20
CA LEU A 192 10.78 -9.86 -24.83
C LEU A 192 11.30 -11.00 -23.93
N LEU A 193 10.65 -12.16 -23.96
CA LEU A 193 11.08 -13.30 -23.14
C LEU A 193 12.49 -13.75 -23.50
N ARG A 194 12.79 -13.88 -24.79
CA ARG A 194 14.13 -14.27 -25.27
C ARG A 194 15.18 -13.24 -24.83
N GLU A 195 14.93 -11.96 -25.09
CA GLU A 195 15.90 -10.91 -24.77
C GLU A 195 16.12 -10.73 -23.26
N LEU A 196 15.07 -10.88 -22.44
CA LEU A 196 15.19 -10.85 -20.98
C LEU A 196 15.95 -12.07 -20.46
N GLN A 197 15.80 -13.23 -21.08
CA GLN A 197 16.59 -14.42 -20.76
C GLN A 197 18.07 -14.21 -21.11
N GLU A 198 18.37 -13.58 -22.24
CA GLU A 198 19.74 -13.17 -22.61
C GLU A 198 20.33 -12.16 -21.61
N ASP A 199 19.49 -11.30 -21.01
CA ASP A 199 19.88 -10.35 -19.94
C ASP A 199 20.08 -11.03 -18.57
N GLY A 200 19.84 -12.35 -18.45
CA GLY A 200 20.07 -13.13 -17.22
C GLY A 200 18.84 -13.26 -16.32
N VAL A 201 17.63 -12.92 -16.79
CA VAL A 201 16.39 -13.16 -16.03
C VAL A 201 16.05 -14.64 -16.08
N GLY A 202 15.83 -15.26 -14.91
CA GLY A 202 15.50 -16.68 -14.80
C GLY A 202 14.15 -17.04 -15.42
N GLU A 203 14.07 -18.22 -16.02
CA GLU A 203 12.88 -18.68 -16.77
C GLU A 203 11.61 -18.71 -15.88
N GLU A 204 11.73 -19.11 -14.62
CA GLU A 204 10.60 -19.13 -13.67
C GLU A 204 10.00 -17.74 -13.45
N ILE A 205 10.85 -16.70 -13.40
CA ILE A 205 10.43 -15.32 -13.24
C ILE A 205 9.75 -14.80 -14.51
N LEU A 206 10.25 -15.20 -15.68
CA LEU A 206 9.70 -14.80 -16.98
C LEU A 206 8.28 -15.33 -17.23
N GLN A 207 7.88 -16.43 -16.59
CA GLN A 207 6.51 -16.95 -16.67
C GLN A 207 5.47 -15.98 -16.08
N CYS A 208 5.90 -15.08 -15.18
CA CYS A 208 5.01 -14.06 -14.59
C CYS A 208 4.69 -12.91 -15.55
N LEU A 209 5.39 -12.78 -16.69
CA LEU A 209 5.13 -11.71 -17.66
C LEU A 209 3.87 -12.00 -18.48
N VAL A 210 2.89 -11.09 -18.36
CA VAL A 210 1.66 -11.09 -19.14
C VAL A 210 1.77 -10.10 -20.30
N CYS A 211 1.38 -10.53 -21.52
CA CYS A 211 1.30 -9.67 -22.72
C CYS A 211 -0.03 -9.92 -23.44
#